data_fe7798d1659743c61fe42bfc7c01bbbc
#
_entry.id   fe7798d1659743c61fe42bfc7c01bbbc
#
_cell.length_a   1.000
_cell.length_b   1.000
_cell.length_c   1.000
_cell.angle_alpha   90.00
_cell.angle_beta   90.00
_cell.angle_gamma   90.00
#
_symmetry.space_group_name_H-M   'P 1'
#
loop_
_entity.id
_entity.type
_entity.pdbx_description
1 polymer ?
#
loop_
_entity_poly.entity_id
_entity_poly.type
_entity_poly.pdbx_seq_one_letter_code
_entity_poly.pdbx_strand_id
1 'polypeptide(L)'
;MFILDAHLDLAMNALEWNRDLTWPLERIRRWELNKTDTKDRGNNTVCFPEMRRGNVGLCVATQIGRYAPYFHRLPGWNSPAQAWAQTQGQLAWYRAMEEAGELVSIRTRTQLDQHFNLWSQSPPLDDGTPYIVNSRKQAARLPIGYILSLEGADSMITLGHVERSYADGLRAIGPAHYGTGVYAHGTDASGPLTAKGRELLKEMDRLGMILDTTHLCDDAFWEALDIFKGPLWASHQNCRVLAPWNRQFADDQIRAVIERGGVLGMAFDAIMMVPGWVHNKSKPAEFQLKIERICEHIDHICQLAGNTRHVGIGTDLDGGFGTEQTPMDLNSIYDLQSIPALLKKRGYKPGDLEDIMHGNFLSFLRKHLPA
;
A
#
# COMPACT_ATOMS: atom_id res chain seq x y z
N MET A 1 -16.74 1.42 -9.42
CA MET A 1 -16.34 2.68 -8.75
C MET A 1 -14.84 2.84 -8.91
N PHE A 2 -14.31 4.07 -9.06
CA PHE A 2 -12.85 4.29 -9.06
C PHE A 2 -12.27 3.92 -7.70
N ILE A 3 -11.07 3.30 -7.68
CA ILE A 3 -10.37 2.92 -6.46
C ILE A 3 -8.97 3.55 -6.47
N LEU A 4 -8.59 4.14 -5.33
CA LEU A 4 -7.23 4.49 -4.99
C LEU A 4 -6.76 3.52 -3.91
N ASP A 5 -5.75 2.71 -4.22
CA ASP A 5 -5.12 1.79 -3.26
C ASP A 5 -3.86 2.43 -2.67
N ALA A 6 -3.84 2.65 -1.37
CA ALA A 6 -2.76 3.39 -0.71
C ALA A 6 -1.49 2.55 -0.44
N HIS A 7 -1.47 1.27 -0.83
CA HIS A 7 -0.26 0.46 -0.68
C HIS A 7 -0.24 -0.78 -1.58
N LEU A 8 0.70 -0.82 -2.52
CA LEU A 8 0.98 -1.99 -3.37
C LEU A 8 2.48 -2.14 -3.66
N ASP A 9 3.02 -3.32 -3.40
CA ASP A 9 4.42 -3.70 -3.62
C ASP A 9 4.70 -4.17 -5.05
N LEU A 10 4.31 -3.38 -6.06
CA LEU A 10 4.36 -3.79 -7.46
C LEU A 10 5.77 -4.17 -7.93
N ALA A 11 6.76 -3.32 -7.63
CA ALA A 11 8.14 -3.56 -8.08
C ALA A 11 8.81 -4.72 -7.33
N MET A 12 8.48 -4.93 -6.05
CA MET A 12 8.93 -6.09 -5.30
C MET A 12 8.41 -7.38 -5.94
N ASN A 13 7.14 -7.45 -6.25
CA ASN A 13 6.53 -8.58 -6.94
C ASN A 13 7.18 -8.85 -8.30
N ALA A 14 7.43 -7.81 -9.08
CA ALA A 14 8.05 -7.94 -10.38
C ALA A 14 9.49 -8.49 -10.30
N LEU A 15 10.31 -7.96 -9.39
CA LEU A 15 11.74 -8.25 -9.36
C LEU A 15 12.10 -9.43 -8.43
N GLU A 16 11.53 -9.49 -7.21
CA GLU A 16 11.88 -10.53 -6.25
C GLU A 16 11.08 -11.81 -6.49
N TRP A 17 9.79 -11.71 -6.84
CA TRP A 17 8.94 -12.86 -7.23
C TRP A 17 9.04 -13.23 -8.70
N ASN A 18 9.69 -12.39 -9.53
CA ASN A 18 9.77 -12.57 -10.98
C ASN A 18 8.37 -12.73 -11.62
N ARG A 19 7.45 -11.84 -11.23
CA ARG A 19 6.08 -11.75 -11.76
C ARG A 19 6.02 -10.68 -12.84
N ASP A 20 5.68 -11.06 -14.07
CA ASP A 20 5.36 -10.07 -15.10
C ASP A 20 3.92 -9.59 -14.90
N LEU A 21 3.76 -8.43 -14.25
CA LEU A 21 2.46 -7.87 -13.89
C LEU A 21 1.64 -7.41 -15.10
N THR A 22 2.20 -7.40 -16.30
CA THR A 22 1.44 -7.16 -17.55
C THR A 22 0.65 -8.40 -18.01
N TRP A 23 0.97 -9.57 -17.45
CA TRP A 23 0.27 -10.80 -17.76
C TRP A 23 -1.06 -10.91 -17.02
N PRO A 24 -2.05 -11.63 -17.62
CA PRO A 24 -3.24 -12.04 -16.87
C PRO A 24 -2.89 -12.91 -15.67
N LEU A 25 -3.70 -12.81 -14.62
CA LEU A 25 -3.51 -13.49 -13.35
C LEU A 25 -3.27 -15.01 -13.50
N GLU A 26 -4.08 -15.67 -14.32
CA GLU A 26 -3.98 -17.12 -14.56
C GLU A 26 -2.67 -17.51 -15.22
N ARG A 27 -2.08 -16.61 -16.02
CA ARG A 27 -0.77 -16.86 -16.65
C ARG A 27 0.35 -16.78 -15.61
N ILE A 28 0.30 -15.81 -14.69
CA ILE A 28 1.27 -15.70 -13.60
C ILE A 28 1.18 -16.92 -12.71
N ARG A 29 -0.02 -17.29 -12.25
CA ARG A 29 -0.25 -18.47 -11.40
C ARG A 29 0.21 -19.76 -12.06
N ARG A 30 -0.03 -19.93 -13.35
CA ARG A 30 0.45 -21.09 -14.13
C ARG A 30 1.97 -21.13 -14.22
N TRP A 31 2.61 -19.97 -14.40
CA TRP A 31 4.07 -19.85 -14.41
C TRP A 31 4.70 -20.19 -13.06
N GLU A 32 3.98 -19.93 -11.99
CA GLU A 32 4.43 -20.23 -10.62
C GLU A 32 4.08 -21.65 -10.16
N LEU A 33 3.35 -22.42 -10.96
CA LEU A 33 2.97 -23.79 -10.62
C LEU A 33 4.22 -24.64 -10.30
N ASN A 34 4.21 -25.31 -9.16
CA ASN A 34 5.32 -26.12 -8.61
C ASN A 34 6.53 -25.32 -8.09
N LYS A 35 6.51 -24.00 -8.05
CA LYS A 35 7.50 -23.22 -7.30
C LYS A 35 7.15 -23.24 -5.81
N THR A 36 8.17 -23.36 -4.95
CA THR A 36 8.00 -23.50 -3.50
C THR A 36 8.96 -22.62 -2.70
N ASP A 37 9.60 -21.67 -3.36
CA ASP A 37 10.55 -20.74 -2.76
C ASP A 37 9.90 -19.74 -1.82
N THR A 38 8.63 -19.40 -2.09
CA THR A 38 7.77 -18.59 -1.20
C THR A 38 6.39 -19.22 -1.06
N LYS A 39 5.66 -18.90 0.02
CA LYS A 39 4.36 -19.49 0.34
C LYS A 39 3.22 -19.07 -0.60
N ASP A 40 3.35 -17.89 -1.19
CA ASP A 40 2.34 -17.24 -2.03
C ASP A 40 2.50 -17.57 -3.53
N ARG A 41 3.39 -18.50 -3.88
CA ARG A 41 3.53 -18.96 -5.28
C ARG A 41 2.22 -19.57 -5.80
N GLY A 42 1.79 -19.09 -6.97
CA GLY A 42 0.52 -19.48 -7.58
C GLY A 42 -0.73 -18.84 -6.95
N ASN A 43 -0.55 -17.95 -5.97
CA ASN A 43 -1.61 -17.33 -5.18
C ASN A 43 -1.68 -15.79 -5.33
N ASN A 44 -0.93 -15.20 -6.27
CA ASN A 44 -0.94 -13.76 -6.47
C ASN A 44 -2.35 -13.22 -6.76
N THR A 45 -2.60 -11.99 -6.33
CA THR A 45 -3.89 -11.31 -6.43
C THR A 45 -3.83 -10.05 -7.29
N VAL A 46 -2.63 -9.54 -7.58
CA VAL A 46 -2.42 -8.28 -8.29
C VAL A 46 -1.76 -8.53 -9.65
N CYS A 47 -2.31 -7.90 -10.68
CA CYS A 47 -1.70 -7.69 -11.99
C CYS A 47 -2.38 -6.48 -12.66
N PHE A 48 -1.74 -5.84 -13.63
CA PHE A 48 -2.30 -4.66 -14.29
C PHE A 48 -3.63 -4.91 -14.98
N PRO A 49 -3.87 -6.07 -15.63
CA PRO A 49 -5.21 -6.40 -16.16
C PRO A 49 -6.30 -6.38 -15.09
N GLU A 50 -6.06 -7.00 -13.92
CA GLU A 50 -7.05 -7.04 -12.83
C GLU A 50 -7.22 -5.67 -12.15
N MET A 51 -6.15 -4.88 -12.00
CA MET A 51 -6.26 -3.51 -11.52
C MET A 51 -7.16 -2.67 -12.43
N ARG A 52 -6.96 -2.74 -13.76
CA ARG A 52 -7.79 -2.01 -14.71
C ARG A 52 -9.24 -2.47 -14.69
N ARG A 53 -9.45 -3.79 -14.71
CA ARG A 53 -10.77 -4.40 -14.61
C ARG A 53 -11.49 -3.99 -13.33
N GLY A 54 -10.77 -3.96 -12.21
CA GLY A 54 -11.25 -3.49 -10.91
C GLY A 54 -11.34 -1.98 -10.76
N ASN A 55 -11.08 -1.20 -11.82
CA ASN A 55 -11.04 0.26 -11.78
C ASN A 55 -10.12 0.83 -10.68
N VAL A 56 -9.04 0.08 -10.33
CA VAL A 56 -7.95 0.52 -9.46
C VAL A 56 -7.01 1.37 -10.30
N GLY A 57 -7.39 2.62 -10.50
CA GLY A 57 -6.74 3.53 -11.44
C GLY A 57 -5.57 4.31 -10.86
N LEU A 58 -5.42 4.31 -9.53
CA LEU A 58 -4.33 4.99 -8.83
C LEU A 58 -3.90 4.16 -7.63
N CYS A 59 -2.60 4.06 -7.40
CA CYS A 59 -2.06 3.43 -6.20
C CYS A 59 -0.88 4.21 -5.62
N VAL A 60 -0.60 3.99 -4.34
CA VAL A 60 0.71 4.27 -3.76
C VAL A 60 1.56 3.02 -3.98
N ALA A 61 2.57 3.15 -4.82
CA ALA A 61 3.42 2.04 -5.22
C ALA A 61 4.77 2.13 -4.52
N THR A 62 5.19 1.04 -3.90
CA THR A 62 6.31 1.06 -2.98
C THR A 62 7.63 0.69 -3.63
N GLN A 63 8.68 1.20 -3.03
CA GLN A 63 10.02 0.63 -3.06
C GLN A 63 10.28 0.02 -1.68
N ILE A 64 10.95 -1.12 -1.61
CA ILE A 64 11.37 -1.75 -0.37
C ILE A 64 12.78 -2.31 -0.51
N GLY A 65 13.65 -2.02 0.46
CA GLY A 65 15.02 -2.53 0.50
C GLY A 65 15.51 -2.56 1.94
N ARG A 66 15.34 -3.71 2.60
CA ARG A 66 15.71 -3.89 4.00
C ARG A 66 17.21 -4.08 4.18
N TYR A 67 17.80 -3.41 5.14
CA TYR A 67 19.11 -3.74 5.65
C TYR A 67 18.97 -4.64 6.88
N ALA A 68 19.46 -5.86 6.76
CA ALA A 68 19.36 -6.88 7.79
C ALA A 68 20.77 -7.37 8.19
N PRO A 69 21.48 -6.64 9.08
CA PRO A 69 22.90 -6.92 9.37
C PRO A 69 23.15 -8.22 10.14
N TYR A 70 22.11 -8.83 10.72
CA TYR A 70 22.18 -10.07 11.51
C TYR A 70 20.89 -10.86 11.33
N PHE A 71 20.72 -11.97 12.05
CA PHE A 71 19.54 -12.87 11.97
C PHE A 71 18.20 -12.11 12.10
N HIS A 72 17.81 -11.49 11.01
CA HIS A 72 16.54 -10.80 10.93
C HIS A 72 15.41 -11.79 10.57
N ARG A 73 14.20 -11.59 11.10
CA ARG A 73 13.05 -12.45 10.82
C ARG A 73 12.70 -12.50 9.33
N LEU A 74 12.84 -11.37 8.65
CA LEU A 74 12.62 -11.25 7.22
C LEU A 74 13.94 -11.17 6.47
N PRO A 75 14.00 -11.67 5.24
CA PRO A 75 15.19 -11.54 4.39
C PRO A 75 15.50 -10.07 4.13
N GLY A 76 16.77 -9.77 3.94
CA GLY A 76 17.25 -8.42 3.68
C GLY A 76 18.69 -8.42 3.20
N TRP A 77 19.21 -7.26 2.94
CA TRP A 77 20.52 -7.04 2.38
C TRP A 77 21.58 -6.84 3.49
N ASN A 78 22.79 -7.29 3.27
CA ASN A 78 23.87 -7.23 4.25
C ASN A 78 24.52 -5.84 4.38
N SER A 79 24.16 -4.91 3.50
CA SER A 79 24.66 -3.53 3.57
C SER A 79 23.64 -2.52 3.08
N PRO A 80 23.67 -1.26 3.59
CA PRO A 80 22.82 -0.19 3.07
C PRO A 80 23.01 0.08 1.57
N ALA A 81 24.24 -0.12 1.05
CA ALA A 81 24.52 0.04 -0.38
C ALA A 81 23.79 -1.00 -1.25
N GLN A 82 23.67 -2.25 -0.76
CA GLN A 82 22.88 -3.27 -1.45
C GLN A 82 21.39 -2.97 -1.37
N ALA A 83 20.88 -2.54 -0.21
CA ALA A 83 19.49 -2.10 -0.05
C ALA A 83 19.16 -0.91 -0.98
N TRP A 84 20.08 0.05 -1.09
CA TRP A 84 19.96 1.14 -2.05
C TRP A 84 19.92 0.64 -3.51
N ALA A 85 20.82 -0.25 -3.90
CA ALA A 85 20.82 -0.82 -5.24
C ALA A 85 19.52 -1.54 -5.58
N GLN A 86 18.92 -2.24 -4.59
CA GLN A 86 17.61 -2.89 -4.73
C GLN A 86 16.51 -1.87 -5.04
N THR A 87 16.39 -0.79 -4.24
CA THR A 87 15.37 0.24 -4.48
C THR A 87 15.61 1.01 -5.79
N GLN A 88 16.87 1.17 -6.24
CA GLN A 88 17.17 1.73 -7.56
C GLN A 88 16.77 0.78 -8.71
N GLY A 89 16.93 -0.52 -8.53
CA GLY A 89 16.40 -1.52 -9.47
C GLY A 89 14.87 -1.47 -9.58
N GLN A 90 14.18 -1.34 -8.44
CA GLN A 90 12.72 -1.16 -8.40
C GLN A 90 12.30 0.14 -9.10
N LEU A 91 13.02 1.25 -8.89
CA LEU A 91 12.75 2.50 -9.61
C LEU A 91 12.93 2.35 -11.12
N ALA A 92 13.98 1.65 -11.55
CA ALA A 92 14.22 1.38 -12.96
C ALA A 92 13.07 0.56 -13.58
N TRP A 93 12.51 -0.39 -12.84
CA TRP A 93 11.34 -1.15 -13.28
C TRP A 93 10.10 -0.26 -13.43
N TYR A 94 9.81 0.62 -12.47
CA TYR A 94 8.71 1.59 -12.59
C TYR A 94 8.86 2.44 -13.85
N ARG A 95 10.06 2.95 -14.14
CA ARG A 95 10.33 3.74 -15.35
C ARG A 95 10.12 2.92 -16.63
N ALA A 96 10.54 1.67 -16.65
CA ALA A 96 10.28 0.78 -17.77
C ALA A 96 8.78 0.55 -18.01
N MET A 97 7.97 0.46 -16.94
CA MET A 97 6.52 0.37 -17.06
C MET A 97 5.87 1.69 -17.52
N GLU A 98 6.45 2.84 -17.18
CA GLU A 98 6.04 4.14 -17.75
C GLU A 98 6.31 4.18 -19.26
N GLU A 99 7.52 3.80 -19.70
CA GLU A 99 7.90 3.73 -21.11
C GLU A 99 7.01 2.76 -21.92
N ALA A 100 6.58 1.67 -21.29
CA ALA A 100 5.63 0.71 -21.87
C ALA A 100 4.17 1.21 -21.89
N GLY A 101 3.87 2.36 -21.27
CA GLY A 101 2.52 2.91 -21.16
C GLY A 101 1.60 2.15 -20.19
N GLU A 102 2.15 1.30 -19.35
CA GLU A 102 1.40 0.54 -18.33
C GLU A 102 1.13 1.39 -17.09
N LEU A 103 2.12 2.18 -16.66
CA LEU A 103 2.06 3.05 -15.49
C LEU A 103 2.29 4.52 -15.87
N VAL A 104 1.89 5.44 -14.98
CA VAL A 104 2.24 6.86 -15.04
C VAL A 104 2.55 7.40 -13.64
N SER A 105 3.71 8.05 -13.48
CA SER A 105 4.12 8.65 -12.21
C SER A 105 3.34 9.92 -11.92
N ILE A 106 2.76 10.00 -10.73
CA ILE A 106 2.03 11.17 -10.23
C ILE A 106 2.89 11.84 -9.16
N ARG A 107 3.43 12.99 -9.47
CA ARG A 107 4.38 13.74 -8.62
C ARG A 107 3.84 15.07 -8.15
N THR A 108 2.81 15.60 -8.84
CA THR A 108 2.21 16.90 -8.57
C THR A 108 0.70 16.82 -8.53
N ARG A 109 0.08 17.81 -7.89
CA ARG A 109 -1.38 17.96 -7.85
C ARG A 109 -2.00 18.06 -9.24
N THR A 110 -1.36 18.83 -10.13
CA THR A 110 -1.82 18.96 -11.51
C THR A 110 -1.86 17.62 -12.23
N GLN A 111 -0.82 16.79 -12.10
CA GLN A 111 -0.79 15.43 -12.67
C GLN A 111 -1.86 14.53 -12.05
N LEU A 112 -2.07 14.63 -10.73
CA LEU A 112 -3.12 13.88 -10.02
C LEU A 112 -4.50 14.18 -10.58
N ASP A 113 -4.84 15.46 -10.74
CA ASP A 113 -6.15 15.88 -11.24
C ASP A 113 -6.36 15.48 -12.71
N GLN A 114 -5.34 15.63 -13.54
CA GLN A 114 -5.38 15.17 -14.94
C GLN A 114 -5.61 13.66 -15.03
N HIS A 115 -4.89 12.89 -14.23
CA HIS A 115 -5.01 11.45 -14.19
C HIS A 115 -6.39 11.00 -13.70
N PHE A 116 -6.88 11.56 -12.59
CA PHE A 116 -8.20 11.25 -12.07
C PHE A 116 -9.31 11.59 -13.08
N ASN A 117 -9.22 12.75 -13.75
CA ASN A 117 -10.16 13.14 -14.79
C ASN A 117 -10.15 12.16 -15.98
N LEU A 118 -8.97 11.70 -16.41
CA LEU A 118 -8.84 10.70 -17.47
C LEU A 118 -9.61 9.41 -17.13
N TRP A 119 -9.45 8.90 -15.92
CA TRP A 119 -10.13 7.68 -15.49
C TRP A 119 -11.63 7.88 -15.27
N SER A 120 -12.04 9.03 -14.71
CA SER A 120 -13.44 9.35 -14.45
C SER A 120 -14.28 9.52 -15.71
N GLN A 121 -13.64 9.93 -16.81
CA GLN A 121 -14.31 10.11 -18.11
C GLN A 121 -14.29 8.84 -18.98
N SER A 122 -13.57 7.82 -18.55
CA SER A 122 -13.46 6.58 -19.31
C SER A 122 -14.53 5.58 -18.88
N PRO A 123 -15.13 4.83 -19.82
CA PRO A 123 -16.11 3.81 -19.46
C PRO A 123 -15.43 2.71 -18.62
N PRO A 124 -16.19 2.05 -17.73
CA PRO A 124 -15.67 0.90 -17.00
C PRO A 124 -15.13 -0.16 -17.98
N LEU A 125 -13.98 -0.74 -17.67
CA LEU A 125 -13.38 -1.79 -18.52
C LEU A 125 -14.05 -3.15 -18.36
N ASP A 126 -14.94 -3.32 -17.41
CA ASP A 126 -15.71 -4.54 -17.20
C ASP A 126 -17.05 -4.45 -17.96
N ASP A 127 -17.00 -4.76 -19.24
CA ASP A 127 -18.18 -4.96 -20.09
C ASP A 127 -18.58 -6.44 -20.21
N GLY A 128 -17.99 -7.31 -19.35
CA GLY A 128 -18.16 -8.76 -19.38
C GLY A 128 -17.39 -9.45 -20.53
N THR A 129 -16.60 -8.72 -21.29
CA THR A 129 -15.76 -9.30 -22.35
C THR A 129 -14.55 -10.00 -21.74
N PRO A 130 -14.31 -11.29 -22.03
CA PRO A 130 -13.07 -11.94 -21.63
C PRO A 130 -11.85 -11.17 -22.15
N TYR A 131 -10.87 -10.96 -21.31
CA TYR A 131 -9.62 -10.32 -21.70
C TYR A 131 -8.90 -11.16 -22.76
N ILE A 132 -9.15 -10.87 -24.05
CA ILE A 132 -8.50 -11.58 -25.17
C ILE A 132 -7.24 -10.82 -25.54
N VAL A 133 -6.09 -11.42 -25.22
CA VAL A 133 -4.74 -10.88 -25.45
C VAL A 133 -4.44 -10.55 -26.93
N ASN A 134 -5.28 -10.94 -27.89
CA ASN A 134 -5.02 -10.89 -29.33
C ASN A 134 -5.97 -10.05 -30.18
N SER A 135 -6.84 -9.20 -29.65
CA SER A 135 -7.64 -8.33 -30.50
C SER A 135 -6.90 -7.04 -30.83
N ARG A 136 -6.60 -6.83 -32.12
CA ARG A 136 -6.00 -5.61 -32.70
C ARG A 136 -6.88 -4.34 -32.56
N LYS A 137 -7.93 -4.37 -31.80
CA LYS A 137 -8.68 -3.20 -31.34
C LYS A 137 -8.34 -2.98 -29.87
N GLN A 138 -7.10 -2.56 -29.62
CA GLN A 138 -6.76 -1.95 -28.35
C GLN A 138 -7.52 -0.62 -28.26
N ALA A 139 -8.62 -0.59 -27.53
CA ALA A 139 -8.93 0.61 -26.76
C ALA A 139 -7.66 0.92 -25.97
N ALA A 140 -7.11 2.12 -26.13
CA ALA A 140 -5.86 2.50 -25.47
C ALA A 140 -5.97 2.14 -23.98
N ARG A 141 -5.12 1.22 -23.48
CA ARG A 141 -5.12 0.80 -22.10
C ARG A 141 -4.81 2.02 -21.27
N LEU A 142 -5.72 2.40 -20.38
CA LEU A 142 -5.44 3.51 -19.46
C LEU A 142 -4.23 3.15 -18.62
N PRO A 143 -3.21 4.03 -18.53
CA PRO A 143 -2.11 3.81 -17.62
C PRO A 143 -2.63 3.87 -16.19
N ILE A 144 -2.13 3.01 -15.30
CA ILE A 144 -2.42 3.08 -13.89
C ILE A 144 -1.53 4.16 -13.28
N GLY A 145 -2.12 5.11 -12.57
CA GLY A 145 -1.37 6.14 -11.85
C GLY A 145 -0.65 5.56 -10.64
N TYR A 146 0.56 6.03 -10.35
CA TYR A 146 1.21 5.68 -9.12
C TYR A 146 1.90 6.87 -8.44
N ILE A 147 1.87 6.87 -7.12
CA ILE A 147 2.65 7.75 -6.24
C ILE A 147 3.73 6.90 -5.63
N LEU A 148 4.99 7.27 -5.85
CA LEU A 148 6.12 6.50 -5.36
C LEU A 148 6.29 6.70 -3.85
N SER A 149 6.34 5.60 -3.10
CA SER A 149 6.59 5.51 -1.68
C SER A 149 7.80 4.63 -1.37
N LEU A 150 8.37 4.76 -0.19
CA LEU A 150 9.41 3.88 0.32
C LEU A 150 8.95 3.25 1.63
N GLU A 151 8.88 1.93 1.66
CA GLU A 151 8.53 1.15 2.84
C GLU A 151 9.78 0.66 3.56
N GLY A 152 10.02 1.24 4.74
CA GLY A 152 11.28 1.09 5.46
C GLY A 152 12.41 1.92 4.82
N ALA A 153 13.01 2.82 5.58
CA ALA A 153 13.99 3.77 5.07
C ALA A 153 15.44 3.24 5.03
N ASP A 154 15.65 1.96 5.30
CA ASP A 154 16.99 1.36 5.45
C ASP A 154 17.89 1.52 4.22
N SER A 155 17.30 1.65 3.03
CA SER A 155 18.02 1.89 1.79
C SER A 155 18.58 3.32 1.67
N MET A 156 18.11 4.28 2.49
CA MET A 156 18.60 5.64 2.49
C MET A 156 19.93 5.73 3.24
N ILE A 157 21.05 5.64 2.54
CA ILE A 157 22.40 5.62 3.12
C ILE A 157 22.70 6.92 3.87
N THR A 158 22.29 8.06 3.28
CA THR A 158 22.45 9.42 3.83
C THR A 158 21.23 10.26 3.47
N LEU A 159 21.09 11.45 4.08
CA LEU A 159 20.03 12.40 3.73
C LEU A 159 20.10 12.86 2.26
N GLY A 160 21.30 12.93 1.68
CA GLY A 160 21.45 13.22 0.24
C GLY A 160 20.82 12.15 -0.67
N HIS A 161 20.63 10.91 -0.19
CA HIS A 161 19.87 9.89 -0.93
C HIS A 161 18.36 10.16 -0.86
N VAL A 162 17.87 10.75 0.23
CA VAL A 162 16.47 11.18 0.37
C VAL A 162 16.17 12.31 -0.64
N GLU A 163 17.04 13.33 -0.71
CA GLU A 163 16.91 14.43 -1.69
C GLU A 163 16.90 13.90 -3.13
N ARG A 164 17.81 12.98 -3.45
CA ARG A 164 17.88 12.34 -4.78
C ARG A 164 16.58 11.59 -5.08
N SER A 165 16.10 10.78 -4.15
CA SER A 165 14.87 10.02 -4.34
C SER A 165 13.66 10.93 -4.49
N TYR A 166 13.59 12.04 -3.75
CA TYR A 166 12.54 13.05 -3.92
C TYR A 166 12.58 13.67 -5.33
N ALA A 167 13.77 14.01 -5.84
CA ALA A 167 13.94 14.49 -7.21
C ALA A 167 13.54 13.42 -8.25
N ASP A 168 13.80 12.15 -7.97
CA ASP A 168 13.39 11.00 -8.79
C ASP A 168 11.88 10.69 -8.73
N GLY A 169 11.14 11.31 -7.80
CA GLY A 169 9.69 11.23 -7.71
C GLY A 169 9.13 10.63 -6.42
N LEU A 170 9.98 10.24 -5.46
CA LEU A 170 9.53 9.75 -4.15
C LEU A 170 8.73 10.83 -3.42
N ARG A 171 7.56 10.46 -2.85
CA ARG A 171 6.67 11.42 -2.17
C ARG A 171 6.34 11.02 -0.75
N ALA A 172 6.48 9.75 -0.39
CA ALA A 172 6.22 9.27 0.96
C ALA A 172 7.34 8.34 1.43
N ILE A 173 7.63 8.35 2.73
CA ILE A 173 8.56 7.41 3.37
C ILE A 173 7.94 6.90 4.67
N GLY A 174 7.93 5.57 4.83
CA GLY A 174 7.79 4.89 6.11
C GLY A 174 9.19 4.65 6.71
N PRO A 175 9.51 5.20 7.89
CA PRO A 175 10.86 5.08 8.45
C PRO A 175 11.26 3.66 8.85
N ALA A 176 10.29 2.77 9.06
CA ALA A 176 10.48 1.39 9.52
C ALA A 176 9.65 0.40 8.69
N HIS A 177 10.02 -0.88 8.80
CA HIS A 177 9.24 -2.04 8.38
C HIS A 177 9.17 -3.03 9.56
N TYR A 178 9.57 -4.29 9.42
CA TYR A 178 9.67 -5.23 10.54
C TYR A 178 11.01 -5.14 11.26
N GLY A 179 10.98 -5.24 12.60
CA GLY A 179 12.18 -5.27 13.43
C GLY A 179 12.81 -3.90 13.64
N THR A 180 14.09 -3.90 14.04
CA THR A 180 14.87 -2.68 14.25
C THR A 180 15.54 -2.27 12.95
N GLY A 181 15.09 -1.15 12.38
CA GLY A 181 15.69 -0.54 11.20
C GLY A 181 16.76 0.48 11.53
N VAL A 182 17.39 1.04 10.49
CA VAL A 182 18.43 2.08 10.61
C VAL A 182 17.85 3.37 11.20
N TYR A 183 16.58 3.68 10.90
CA TYR A 183 15.94 4.95 11.22
C TYR A 183 14.92 4.85 12.36
N ALA A 184 14.21 3.73 12.46
CA ALA A 184 13.18 3.55 13.49
C ALA A 184 13.02 2.07 13.86
N HIS A 185 12.41 1.84 15.03
CA HIS A 185 11.92 0.53 15.43
C HIS A 185 10.53 0.31 14.81
N GLY A 186 10.37 -0.83 14.15
CA GLY A 186 9.14 -1.19 13.43
C GLY A 186 8.36 -2.32 14.10
N THR A 187 7.52 -2.98 13.29
CA THR A 187 6.69 -4.11 13.73
C THR A 187 7.55 -5.20 14.40
N ASP A 188 7.06 -5.77 15.50
CA ASP A 188 7.74 -6.77 16.33
C ASP A 188 9.05 -6.26 17.02
N ALA A 189 9.29 -4.96 17.03
CA ALA A 189 10.33 -4.31 17.82
C ALA A 189 9.71 -3.29 18.79
N SER A 190 10.53 -2.73 19.69
CA SER A 190 10.19 -1.64 20.61
C SER A 190 11.36 -0.68 20.71
N GLY A 191 11.04 0.56 20.99
CA GLY A 191 12.01 1.64 21.16
C GLY A 191 11.70 2.85 20.30
N PRO A 192 12.35 3.98 20.59
CA PRO A 192 12.12 5.27 19.95
C PRO A 192 12.73 5.31 18.54
N LEU A 193 12.61 6.44 17.87
CA LEU A 193 13.39 6.73 16.67
C LEU A 193 14.90 6.68 16.98
N THR A 194 15.69 6.27 16.00
CA THR A 194 17.14 6.43 16.11
C THR A 194 17.55 7.90 15.92
N ALA A 195 18.80 8.24 16.24
CA ALA A 195 19.30 9.59 15.93
C ALA A 195 19.16 9.93 14.43
N LYS A 196 19.44 8.95 13.55
CA LYS A 196 19.23 9.09 12.10
C LYS A 196 17.76 9.26 11.73
N GLY A 197 16.84 8.59 12.44
CA GLY A 197 15.42 8.73 12.24
C GLY A 197 14.92 10.15 12.49
N ARG A 198 15.39 10.77 13.55
CA ARG A 198 15.07 12.18 13.86
C ARG A 198 15.55 13.13 12.77
N GLU A 199 16.75 12.90 12.24
CA GLU A 199 17.28 13.70 11.10
C GLU A 199 16.50 13.44 9.81
N LEU A 200 16.10 12.18 9.55
CA LEU A 200 15.25 11.82 8.40
C LEU A 200 13.93 12.60 8.44
N LEU A 201 13.24 12.62 9.58
CA LEU A 201 11.95 13.31 9.69
C LEU A 201 12.09 14.82 9.47
N LYS A 202 13.15 15.45 9.94
CA LYS A 202 13.43 16.87 9.66
C LYS A 202 13.66 17.12 8.17
N GLU A 203 14.36 16.21 7.51
CA GLU A 203 14.62 16.31 6.07
C GLU A 203 13.34 16.10 5.26
N MET A 204 12.50 15.15 5.67
CA MET A 204 11.18 14.93 5.06
C MET A 204 10.28 16.17 5.20
N ASP A 205 10.27 16.81 6.39
CA ASP A 205 9.55 18.08 6.60
C ASP A 205 10.07 19.18 5.67
N ARG A 206 11.38 19.32 5.54
CA ARG A 206 12.01 20.30 4.66
C ARG A 206 11.63 20.13 3.20
N LEU A 207 11.52 18.88 2.75
CA LEU A 207 11.16 18.52 1.38
C LEU A 207 9.64 18.51 1.12
N GLY A 208 8.81 18.64 2.17
CA GLY A 208 7.35 18.52 2.05
C GLY A 208 6.90 17.10 1.72
N MET A 209 7.63 16.09 2.18
CA MET A 209 7.28 14.69 1.97
C MET A 209 6.21 14.23 2.95
N ILE A 210 5.53 13.15 2.60
CA ILE A 210 4.51 12.51 3.44
C ILE A 210 5.19 11.47 4.34
N LEU A 211 4.92 11.52 5.64
CA LEU A 211 5.30 10.48 6.58
C LEU A 211 4.27 9.34 6.52
N ASP A 212 4.70 8.15 6.16
CA ASP A 212 3.92 6.95 6.38
C ASP A 212 4.20 6.38 7.75
N THR A 213 3.20 6.40 8.61
CA THR A 213 3.30 5.93 10.00
C THR A 213 3.12 4.42 10.13
N THR A 214 2.75 3.75 9.05
CA THR A 214 2.62 2.30 9.00
C THR A 214 3.93 1.62 9.43
N HIS A 215 3.82 0.51 10.14
CA HIS A 215 4.93 -0.25 10.71
C HIS A 215 5.70 0.38 11.86
N LEU A 216 5.58 1.66 12.16
CA LEU A 216 6.20 2.21 13.36
C LEU A 216 5.71 1.47 14.62
N CYS A 217 6.62 1.03 15.48
CA CYS A 217 6.23 0.55 16.82
C CYS A 217 5.68 1.71 17.66
N ASP A 218 4.99 1.41 18.75
CA ASP A 218 4.29 2.42 19.53
C ASP A 218 5.21 3.57 19.98
N ASP A 219 6.39 3.28 20.52
CA ASP A 219 7.34 4.31 20.98
C ASP A 219 7.80 5.21 19.81
N ALA A 220 8.17 4.59 18.69
CA ALA A 220 8.63 5.31 17.50
C ALA A 220 7.51 6.13 16.86
N PHE A 221 6.27 5.64 16.89
CA PHE A 221 5.09 6.36 16.41
C PHE A 221 4.88 7.67 17.16
N TRP A 222 4.84 7.63 18.49
CA TRP A 222 4.60 8.83 19.28
C TRP A 222 5.73 9.85 19.14
N GLU A 223 6.98 9.41 19.16
CA GLU A 223 8.10 10.31 18.94
C GLU A 223 8.11 10.91 17.53
N ALA A 224 7.72 10.13 16.50
CA ALA A 224 7.61 10.64 15.15
C ALA A 224 6.57 11.75 15.03
N LEU A 225 5.41 11.62 15.68
CA LEU A 225 4.37 12.64 15.69
C LEU A 225 4.80 13.91 16.43
N ASP A 226 5.61 13.78 17.48
CA ASP A 226 6.16 14.92 18.22
C ASP A 226 7.14 15.73 17.36
N ILE A 227 7.94 15.08 16.55
CA ILE A 227 9.00 15.72 15.75
C ILE A 227 8.44 16.21 14.41
N PHE A 228 7.75 15.34 13.67
CA PHE A 228 7.29 15.61 12.31
C PHE A 228 6.04 16.49 12.30
N LYS A 229 6.08 17.61 11.58
CA LYS A 229 4.94 18.55 11.50
C LYS A 229 4.23 18.54 10.15
N GLY A 230 4.83 17.88 9.16
CA GLY A 230 4.30 17.72 7.81
C GLY A 230 3.08 16.79 7.71
N PRO A 231 2.67 16.47 6.49
CA PRO A 231 1.55 15.58 6.21
C PRO A 231 1.89 14.12 6.55
N LEU A 232 0.95 13.42 7.17
CA LEU A 232 1.12 11.99 7.47
C LEU A 232 -0.12 11.18 7.12
N TRP A 233 0.10 9.91 6.86
CA TRP A 233 -0.92 8.89 6.71
C TRP A 233 -0.49 7.56 7.36
N ALA A 234 -1.38 6.56 7.34
CA ALA A 234 -1.02 5.18 7.51
C ALA A 234 -1.49 4.42 6.27
N SER A 235 -0.59 4.06 5.37
CA SER A 235 -0.93 3.54 4.04
C SER A 235 -1.73 2.24 4.09
N HIS A 236 -1.38 1.32 5.03
CA HIS A 236 -2.02 0.02 5.19
C HIS A 236 -2.06 -0.38 6.67
N GLN A 237 -3.16 -0.02 7.36
CA GLN A 237 -3.24 -0.08 8.82
C GLN A 237 -4.64 -0.42 9.31
N ASN A 238 -4.77 -1.50 10.10
CA ASN A 238 -6.05 -1.91 10.68
C ASN A 238 -6.12 -1.61 12.20
N CYS A 239 -7.25 -1.94 12.85
CA CYS A 239 -7.55 -1.58 14.23
C CYS A 239 -7.12 -2.67 15.20
N ARG A 240 -6.30 -2.34 16.21
CA ARG A 240 -5.78 -3.27 17.22
C ARG A 240 -6.89 -3.88 18.07
N VAL A 241 -7.97 -3.15 18.32
CA VAL A 241 -9.12 -3.65 19.09
C VAL A 241 -9.83 -4.81 18.40
N LEU A 242 -9.80 -4.87 17.07
CA LEU A 242 -10.46 -5.91 16.28
C LEU A 242 -9.54 -7.09 15.94
N ALA A 243 -8.24 -6.84 15.80
CA ALA A 243 -7.22 -7.85 15.58
C ALA A 243 -6.01 -7.53 16.48
N PRO A 244 -5.96 -8.03 17.71
CA PRO A 244 -4.96 -7.68 18.70
C PRO A 244 -3.55 -8.12 18.30
N TRP A 245 -2.77 -7.16 17.84
CA TRP A 245 -1.37 -7.33 17.47
C TRP A 245 -0.69 -5.94 17.46
N ASN A 246 0.57 -5.86 17.86
CA ASN A 246 1.32 -4.60 17.92
C ASN A 246 1.62 -3.98 16.55
N ARG A 247 1.39 -4.71 15.44
CA ARG A 247 1.39 -4.19 14.08
C ARG A 247 0.23 -3.22 13.84
N GLN A 248 -0.87 -3.39 14.56
CA GLN A 248 -2.10 -2.61 14.42
C GLN A 248 -2.07 -1.34 15.28
N PHE A 249 -2.82 -0.31 14.86
CA PHE A 249 -2.95 0.89 15.67
C PHE A 249 -4.02 0.73 16.78
N ALA A 250 -3.66 1.19 17.97
CA ALA A 250 -4.59 1.41 19.07
C ALA A 250 -5.46 2.65 18.78
N ASP A 251 -6.57 2.80 19.49
CA ASP A 251 -7.52 3.88 19.27
C ASP A 251 -6.93 5.28 19.45
N ASP A 252 -5.98 5.45 20.35
CA ASP A 252 -5.27 6.71 20.57
C ASP A 252 -4.35 7.06 19.39
N GLN A 253 -3.69 6.07 18.80
CA GLN A 253 -2.87 6.27 17.59
C GLN A 253 -3.77 6.60 16.38
N ILE A 254 -4.91 5.92 16.23
CA ILE A 254 -5.91 6.24 15.19
C ILE A 254 -6.40 7.68 15.34
N ARG A 255 -6.76 8.09 16.57
CA ARG A 255 -7.18 9.48 16.86
C ARG A 255 -6.07 10.50 16.53
N ALA A 256 -4.83 10.20 16.87
CA ALA A 256 -3.71 11.08 16.56
C ALA A 256 -3.50 11.27 15.05
N VAL A 257 -3.66 10.21 14.25
CA VAL A 257 -3.64 10.32 12.76
C VAL A 257 -4.82 11.19 12.27
N ILE A 258 -6.03 10.97 12.82
CA ILE A 258 -7.23 11.75 12.48
C ILE A 258 -7.04 13.23 12.81
N GLU A 259 -6.57 13.57 14.00
CA GLU A 259 -6.32 14.93 14.46
C GLU A 259 -5.31 15.69 13.58
N ARG A 260 -4.34 14.95 13.03
CA ARG A 260 -3.37 15.48 12.06
C ARG A 260 -3.95 15.60 10.63
N GLY A 261 -5.23 15.22 10.43
CA GLY A 261 -5.87 15.22 9.12
C GLY A 261 -5.39 14.11 8.19
N GLY A 262 -4.80 13.07 8.76
CA GLY A 262 -4.32 11.89 8.02
C GLY A 262 -5.45 10.96 7.59
N VAL A 263 -5.09 9.97 6.78
CA VAL A 263 -5.98 8.90 6.29
C VAL A 263 -5.34 7.54 6.59
N LEU A 264 -6.16 6.57 7.00
CA LEU A 264 -5.75 5.19 7.24
C LEU A 264 -6.26 4.29 6.12
N GLY A 265 -5.37 3.59 5.43
CA GLY A 265 -5.68 2.59 4.42
C GLY A 265 -5.93 1.23 5.04
N MET A 266 -7.01 0.56 4.66
CA MET A 266 -7.38 -0.74 5.20
C MET A 266 -6.64 -1.86 4.49
N ALA A 267 -5.91 -2.68 5.25
CA ALA A 267 -5.12 -3.82 4.78
C ALA A 267 -5.92 -5.11 4.73
N PHE A 268 -5.64 -5.96 3.74
CA PHE A 268 -6.37 -7.21 3.49
C PHE A 268 -5.59 -8.46 3.88
N ASP A 269 -4.45 -8.31 4.54
CA ASP A 269 -3.75 -9.43 5.16
C ASP A 269 -4.62 -10.01 6.29
N ALA A 270 -4.93 -11.30 6.23
CA ALA A 270 -5.81 -11.99 7.17
C ALA A 270 -5.35 -11.86 8.63
N ILE A 271 -4.04 -11.84 8.89
CA ILE A 271 -3.49 -11.63 10.23
C ILE A 271 -3.83 -10.25 10.80
N MET A 272 -4.09 -9.28 9.92
CA MET A 272 -4.51 -7.93 10.29
C MET A 272 -6.04 -7.77 10.36
N MET A 273 -6.79 -8.73 9.84
CA MET A 273 -8.25 -8.64 9.76
C MET A 273 -8.96 -9.36 10.90
N VAL A 274 -8.38 -10.44 11.43
CA VAL A 274 -9.04 -11.29 12.44
C VAL A 274 -8.12 -11.63 13.60
N PRO A 275 -8.64 -11.74 14.84
CA PRO A 275 -7.86 -12.18 15.99
C PRO A 275 -7.51 -13.67 15.89
N GLY A 276 -6.39 -14.07 16.46
CA GLY A 276 -5.99 -15.47 16.58
C GLY A 276 -5.40 -16.11 15.32
N TRP A 277 -5.19 -15.33 14.26
CA TRP A 277 -4.47 -15.81 13.08
C TRP A 277 -3.04 -16.21 13.42
N VAL A 278 -2.62 -17.39 13.00
CA VAL A 278 -1.25 -17.90 13.19
C VAL A 278 -0.57 -17.96 11.83
N HIS A 279 0.45 -17.13 11.66
CA HIS A 279 1.22 -17.02 10.41
C HIS A 279 1.73 -18.40 9.93
N ASN A 280 1.61 -18.69 8.65
CA ASN A 280 1.96 -19.94 7.98
C ASN A 280 1.22 -21.21 8.47
N LYS A 281 0.18 -21.09 9.30
CA LYS A 281 -0.63 -22.21 9.79
C LYS A 281 -2.10 -22.03 9.51
N SER A 282 -2.66 -20.88 9.88
CA SER A 282 -4.08 -20.58 9.70
C SER A 282 -4.46 -20.45 8.22
N LYS A 283 -5.72 -20.76 7.94
CA LYS A 283 -6.31 -20.62 6.60
C LYS A 283 -7.57 -19.76 6.67
N PRO A 284 -7.89 -18.98 5.64
CA PRO A 284 -9.07 -18.10 5.63
C PRO A 284 -10.38 -18.85 5.94
N ALA A 285 -10.50 -20.09 5.50
CA ALA A 285 -11.69 -20.93 5.73
C ALA A 285 -11.94 -21.25 7.22
N GLU A 286 -10.90 -21.36 8.03
CA GLU A 286 -11.02 -21.62 9.47
C GLU A 286 -11.71 -20.48 10.21
N PHE A 287 -11.56 -19.25 9.69
CA PHE A 287 -12.15 -18.02 10.21
C PHE A 287 -13.41 -17.60 9.45
N GLN A 288 -13.81 -18.34 8.40
CA GLN A 288 -14.85 -17.92 7.46
C GLN A 288 -14.60 -16.47 6.97
N LEU A 289 -13.31 -16.13 6.79
CA LEU A 289 -12.88 -14.78 6.50
C LEU A 289 -13.36 -14.36 5.11
N LYS A 290 -14.12 -13.27 5.06
CA LYS A 290 -14.63 -12.63 3.83
C LYS A 290 -14.23 -11.16 3.77
N ILE A 291 -14.32 -10.56 2.59
CA ILE A 291 -14.08 -9.13 2.36
C ILE A 291 -14.91 -8.26 3.32
N GLU A 292 -16.12 -8.70 3.66
CA GLU A 292 -17.01 -7.98 4.59
C GLU A 292 -16.35 -7.68 5.95
N ARG A 293 -15.37 -8.47 6.38
CA ARG A 293 -14.65 -8.26 7.64
C ARG A 293 -13.93 -6.90 7.67
N ILE A 294 -13.46 -6.40 6.52
CA ILE A 294 -12.79 -5.09 6.47
C ILE A 294 -13.74 -3.95 6.80
N CYS A 295 -15.03 -4.12 6.53
CA CYS A 295 -16.02 -3.09 6.86
C CYS A 295 -16.12 -2.84 8.37
N GLU A 296 -15.77 -3.80 9.22
CA GLU A 296 -15.75 -3.60 10.67
C GLU A 296 -14.60 -2.67 11.09
N HIS A 297 -13.44 -2.79 10.45
CA HIS A 297 -12.32 -1.87 10.65
C HIS A 297 -12.65 -0.46 10.15
N ILE A 298 -13.32 -0.36 8.99
CA ILE A 298 -13.82 0.91 8.44
C ILE A 298 -14.81 1.55 9.42
N ASP A 299 -15.82 0.79 9.88
CA ASP A 299 -16.83 1.27 10.85
C ASP A 299 -16.15 1.81 12.12
N HIS A 300 -15.17 1.10 12.66
CA HIS A 300 -14.47 1.49 13.87
C HIS A 300 -13.76 2.85 13.71
N ILE A 301 -13.01 3.03 12.61
CA ILE A 301 -12.35 4.31 12.33
C ILE A 301 -13.36 5.43 12.12
N CYS A 302 -14.45 5.17 11.38
CA CYS A 302 -15.51 6.15 11.18
C CYS A 302 -16.18 6.55 12.49
N GLN A 303 -16.38 5.61 13.43
CA GLN A 303 -16.94 5.90 14.75
C GLN A 303 -15.97 6.75 15.59
N LEU A 304 -14.66 6.43 15.58
CA LEU A 304 -13.65 7.23 16.28
C LEU A 304 -13.56 8.67 15.73
N ALA A 305 -13.69 8.82 14.41
CA ALA A 305 -13.64 10.11 13.73
C ALA A 305 -14.96 10.89 13.77
N GLY A 306 -16.10 10.24 13.99
CA GLY A 306 -17.44 10.82 13.84
C GLY A 306 -17.82 11.16 12.40
N ASN A 307 -17.07 10.66 11.42
CA ASN A 307 -17.26 10.88 9.97
C ASN A 307 -16.47 9.84 9.16
N THR A 308 -16.60 9.87 7.81
CA THR A 308 -15.95 8.92 6.88
C THR A 308 -14.64 9.42 6.29
N ARG A 309 -14.11 10.58 6.67
CA ARG A 309 -13.04 11.31 5.95
C ARG A 309 -11.62 10.85 6.23
N HIS A 310 -11.42 9.84 7.08
CA HIS A 310 -10.08 9.43 7.56
C HIS A 310 -9.77 7.96 7.31
N VAL A 311 -10.55 7.30 6.50
CA VAL A 311 -10.35 5.89 6.15
C VAL A 311 -10.41 5.70 4.63
N GLY A 312 -9.62 4.77 4.11
CA GLY A 312 -9.57 4.44 2.69
C GLY A 312 -9.10 3.01 2.47
N ILE A 313 -8.78 2.69 1.23
CA ILE A 313 -8.27 1.38 0.81
C ILE A 313 -6.74 1.46 0.79
N GLY A 314 -6.07 0.46 1.36
CA GLY A 314 -4.62 0.30 1.36
C GLY A 314 -4.32 -1.17 1.55
N THR A 315 -4.50 -1.95 0.48
CA THR A 315 -4.75 -3.39 0.58
C THR A 315 -3.57 -4.20 1.05
N ASP A 316 -2.36 -3.80 0.72
CA ASP A 316 -1.15 -4.59 0.90
C ASP A 316 -1.21 -5.95 0.14
N LEU A 317 -2.09 -6.05 -0.88
CA LEU A 317 -2.24 -7.27 -1.66
C LEU A 317 -0.92 -7.62 -2.38
N ASP A 318 -0.55 -8.88 -2.30
CA ASP A 318 0.75 -9.41 -2.74
C ASP A 318 1.97 -8.83 -1.97
N GLY A 319 1.76 -8.23 -0.78
CA GLY A 319 2.79 -7.79 0.16
C GLY A 319 3.46 -8.96 0.93
N GLY A 320 3.89 -9.99 0.20
CA GLY A 320 4.47 -11.23 0.77
C GLY A 320 3.44 -12.28 1.18
N PHE A 321 2.21 -12.16 0.72
CA PHE A 321 1.11 -13.11 0.85
C PHE A 321 0.22 -13.05 -0.40
N GLY A 322 -0.63 -14.04 -0.59
CA GLY A 322 -1.59 -14.12 -1.69
C GLY A 322 -2.94 -14.67 -1.19
N THR A 323 -3.67 -15.38 -2.05
CA THR A 323 -5.01 -15.92 -1.71
C THR A 323 -5.00 -16.88 -0.53
N GLU A 324 -3.86 -17.43 -0.14
CA GLU A 324 -3.73 -18.28 1.05
C GLU A 324 -3.85 -17.51 2.36
N GLN A 325 -3.71 -16.17 2.32
CA GLN A 325 -3.76 -15.31 3.51
C GLN A 325 -4.62 -14.05 3.28
N THR A 326 -5.57 -14.10 2.34
CA THR A 326 -6.59 -13.07 2.09
C THR A 326 -8.00 -13.61 2.34
N PRO A 327 -9.06 -12.77 2.32
CA PRO A 327 -10.45 -13.26 2.35
C PRO A 327 -10.75 -14.31 1.29
N MET A 328 -11.58 -15.31 1.62
CA MET A 328 -11.95 -16.43 0.72
C MET A 328 -12.65 -15.98 -0.55
N ASP A 329 -13.34 -14.86 -0.51
CA ASP A 329 -14.08 -14.24 -1.61
C ASP A 329 -13.27 -13.13 -2.32
N LEU A 330 -11.94 -13.09 -2.07
CA LEU A 330 -10.98 -12.24 -2.76
C LEU A 330 -10.06 -13.13 -3.61
N ASN A 331 -10.33 -13.20 -4.91
CA ASN A 331 -9.47 -13.91 -5.85
C ASN A 331 -8.43 -12.98 -6.51
N SER A 332 -8.79 -11.72 -6.69
CA SER A 332 -7.92 -10.69 -7.23
C SER A 332 -8.30 -9.30 -6.72
N ILE A 333 -7.44 -8.32 -6.96
CA ILE A 333 -7.70 -6.91 -6.64
C ILE A 333 -9.00 -6.37 -7.28
N TYR A 334 -9.52 -7.00 -8.33
CA TYR A 334 -10.83 -6.71 -8.90
C TYR A 334 -11.97 -6.82 -7.88
N ASP A 335 -11.89 -7.78 -6.96
CA ASP A 335 -12.96 -8.10 -6.01
C ASP A 335 -13.19 -6.99 -4.96
N LEU A 336 -12.28 -6.01 -4.88
CA LEU A 336 -12.49 -4.78 -4.11
C LEU A 336 -13.75 -4.01 -4.55
N GLN A 337 -14.24 -4.23 -5.79
CA GLN A 337 -15.49 -3.67 -6.27
C GLN A 337 -16.74 -4.15 -5.51
N SER A 338 -16.61 -5.18 -4.68
CA SER A 338 -17.70 -5.63 -3.78
C SER A 338 -17.87 -4.74 -2.54
N ILE A 339 -16.83 -4.01 -2.12
CA ILE A 339 -16.82 -3.21 -0.88
C ILE A 339 -17.93 -2.15 -0.84
N PRO A 340 -18.19 -1.36 -1.90
CA PRO A 340 -19.28 -0.39 -1.89
C PRO A 340 -20.64 -0.99 -1.59
N ALA A 341 -20.93 -2.20 -2.11
CA ALA A 341 -22.19 -2.89 -1.83
C ALA A 341 -22.29 -3.36 -0.37
N LEU A 342 -21.17 -3.81 0.22
CA LEU A 342 -21.08 -4.22 1.61
C LEU A 342 -21.28 -3.03 2.56
N LEU A 343 -20.59 -1.91 2.30
CA LEU A 343 -20.74 -0.68 3.07
C LEU A 343 -22.16 -0.08 2.93
N LYS A 344 -22.76 -0.12 1.73
CA LYS A 344 -24.14 0.32 1.52
C LYS A 344 -25.12 -0.46 2.40
N LYS A 345 -24.95 -1.79 2.56
CA LYS A 345 -25.75 -2.62 3.48
C LYS A 345 -25.62 -2.19 4.93
N ARG A 346 -24.49 -1.57 5.31
CA ARG A 346 -24.24 -1.02 6.65
C ARG A 346 -24.75 0.41 6.84
N GLY A 347 -25.39 0.99 5.82
CA GLY A 347 -26.03 2.31 5.88
C GLY A 347 -25.17 3.48 5.38
N TYR A 348 -24.00 3.22 4.81
CA TYR A 348 -23.18 4.26 4.18
C TYR A 348 -23.87 4.84 2.95
N LYS A 349 -23.80 6.16 2.80
CA LYS A 349 -24.40 6.90 1.68
C LYS A 349 -23.45 6.89 0.46
N PRO A 350 -23.96 7.17 -0.74
CA PRO A 350 -23.11 7.19 -1.94
C PRO A 350 -21.84 8.04 -1.82
N GLY A 351 -21.93 9.24 -1.23
CA GLY A 351 -20.75 10.09 -0.99
C GLY A 351 -19.74 9.46 -0.02
N ASP A 352 -20.20 8.79 1.03
CA ASP A 352 -19.33 8.08 1.96
C ASP A 352 -18.56 6.93 1.25
N LEU A 353 -19.22 6.25 0.31
CA LEU A 353 -18.60 5.19 -0.48
C LEU A 353 -17.50 5.74 -1.40
N GLU A 354 -17.76 6.88 -2.06
CA GLU A 354 -16.77 7.56 -2.89
C GLU A 354 -15.59 8.03 -2.06
N ASP A 355 -15.86 8.63 -0.89
CA ASP A 355 -14.82 9.08 0.04
C ASP A 355 -13.91 7.93 0.46
N ILE A 356 -14.47 6.78 0.89
CA ILE A 356 -13.72 5.60 1.35
C ILE A 356 -12.94 4.95 0.21
N MET A 357 -13.55 4.78 -0.96
CA MET A 357 -12.90 4.05 -2.06
C MET A 357 -11.76 4.85 -2.73
N HIS A 358 -11.82 6.19 -2.69
CA HIS A 358 -10.77 7.04 -3.27
C HIS A 358 -10.72 8.47 -2.75
N GLY A 359 -11.87 9.07 -2.41
CA GLY A 359 -12.00 10.52 -2.17
C GLY A 359 -11.11 11.04 -1.05
N ASN A 360 -10.97 10.28 0.04
CA ASN A 360 -10.18 10.68 1.20
C ASN A 360 -8.68 10.78 0.87
N PHE A 361 -8.10 9.74 0.30
CA PHE A 361 -6.70 9.77 -0.14
C PHE A 361 -6.47 10.78 -1.27
N LEU A 362 -7.40 10.88 -2.21
CA LEU A 362 -7.33 11.85 -3.30
C LEU A 362 -7.31 13.30 -2.76
N SER A 363 -8.19 13.60 -1.81
CA SER A 363 -8.27 14.91 -1.14
C SER A 363 -7.00 15.21 -0.35
N PHE A 364 -6.48 14.22 0.38
CA PHE A 364 -5.21 14.33 1.09
C PHE A 364 -4.04 14.62 0.14
N LEU A 365 -3.94 13.88 -0.96
CA LEU A 365 -2.90 14.07 -1.97
C LEU A 365 -3.00 15.43 -2.68
N ARG A 366 -4.21 15.88 -3.02
CA ARG A 366 -4.44 17.22 -3.58
C ARG A 366 -3.94 18.33 -2.67
N LYS A 367 -4.08 18.15 -1.36
CA LYS A 367 -3.64 19.13 -0.38
C LYS A 367 -2.11 19.15 -0.21
N HIS A 368 -1.45 18.00 -0.35
CA HIS A 368 -0.08 17.82 0.11
C HIS A 368 0.94 17.55 -0.99
N LEU A 369 0.53 17.15 -2.20
CA LEU A 369 1.46 17.11 -3.34
C LEU A 369 1.86 18.51 -3.79
N PRO A 370 3.07 18.69 -4.31
CA PRO A 370 3.49 19.94 -4.97
C PRO A 370 2.49 20.37 -6.05
N ALA A 371 2.49 21.66 -6.38
CA ALA A 371 1.59 22.27 -7.38
C ALA A 371 1.83 21.71 -8.80
#